data_95e0f80e055cc78c31c3bb1c7a749eff
#
_entry.id   95e0f80e055cc78c31c3bb1c7a749eff
#
_cell.length_a   1.000
_cell.length_b   1.000
_cell.length_c   1.000
_cell.angle_alpha   90.00
_cell.angle_beta   90.00
_cell.angle_gamma   90.00
#
_symmetry.space_group_name_H-M   'P 1'
#
loop_
_entity.id
_entity.type
_entity.pdbx_description
1 polymer ?
#
loop_
_entity_poly.entity_id
_entity_poly.type
_entity_poly.pdbx_seq_one_letter_code
_entity_poly.pdbx_strand_id
1 'polypeptide(L)'
;YQPAKLRDAHYNFSRNQIAWKKITGKTFNSADEFPYSVVADRKFGVDDVKDILRSDSKDDVAKGDWYHTKGFGISRPTTHESVVYVMDENPLFIQAYKTLARPSETPYVPLYPLAKPAKATAFLTWEEATKQHFHAKPESFSYDADWPVWAFINTANSVEYMHPAYKKNFREVKSLEKELNAPISEELKTAKELAKIS
;
A
#
# COMPACT_ATOMS: atom_id res chain seq x y z
N TYR A 1 17.97 17.07 -12.13
CA TYR A 1 16.91 16.24 -12.68
C TYR A 1 16.76 16.54 -14.17
N GLN A 2 17.19 15.63 -15.03
CA GLN A 2 16.84 15.72 -16.44
C GLN A 2 15.42 15.16 -16.60
N PRO A 3 14.51 15.88 -17.26
CA PRO A 3 13.21 15.34 -17.54
C PRO A 3 13.41 14.09 -18.40
N ALA A 4 13.05 12.95 -17.84
CA ALA A 4 12.98 11.71 -18.57
C ALA A 4 12.12 11.92 -19.83
N LYS A 5 12.38 11.16 -20.88
CA LYS A 5 11.62 11.21 -22.14
C LYS A 5 10.12 11.39 -21.87
N LEU A 6 9.44 12.13 -22.68
CA LEU A 6 8.04 12.60 -22.54
C LEU A 6 7.09 11.60 -21.85
N ARG A 7 7.28 10.31 -22.06
CA ARG A 7 6.52 9.22 -21.47
C ARG A 7 6.65 9.15 -19.95
N ASP A 8 7.86 9.37 -19.41
CA ASP A 8 8.13 9.27 -17.99
C ASP A 8 7.75 10.56 -17.25
N ALA A 9 7.80 11.70 -17.94
CA ALA A 9 7.35 12.98 -17.40
C ALA A 9 5.84 12.97 -17.13
N HIS A 10 5.02 12.50 -18.05
CA HIS A 10 3.58 12.36 -17.85
C HIS A 10 3.22 11.43 -16.71
N TYR A 11 3.98 10.41 -16.55
CA TYR A 11 3.78 9.37 -15.56
C TYR A 11 4.00 9.88 -14.13
N ASN A 12 5.12 10.52 -13.89
CA ASN A 12 5.44 11.11 -12.59
C ASN A 12 4.55 12.32 -12.30
N PHE A 13 4.24 13.13 -13.31
CA PHE A 13 3.35 14.26 -13.18
C PHE A 13 1.97 13.83 -12.66
N SER A 14 1.33 12.85 -13.28
CA SER A 14 -0.01 12.39 -12.87
C SER A 14 -0.04 11.86 -11.44
N ARG A 15 0.98 11.11 -11.02
CA ARG A 15 1.09 10.58 -9.66
C ARG A 15 1.26 11.70 -8.63
N ASN A 16 2.12 12.67 -8.92
CA ASN A 16 2.30 13.83 -8.06
C ASN A 16 1.02 14.67 -8.01
N GLN A 17 0.35 14.86 -9.14
CA GLN A 17 -0.91 15.60 -9.22
C GLN A 17 -1.98 14.97 -8.32
N ILE A 18 -2.14 13.64 -8.35
CA ILE A 18 -3.07 12.92 -7.49
C ILE A 18 -2.72 13.14 -6.02
N ALA A 19 -1.45 12.94 -5.65
CA ALA A 19 -1.00 13.11 -4.28
C ALA A 19 -1.24 14.54 -3.79
N TRP A 20 -0.80 15.55 -4.53
CA TRP A 20 -0.94 16.95 -4.16
C TRP A 20 -2.40 17.38 -4.09
N LYS A 21 -3.23 16.96 -5.02
CA LYS A 21 -4.66 17.25 -4.99
C LYS A 21 -5.33 16.69 -3.73
N LYS A 22 -4.99 15.47 -3.34
CA LYS A 22 -5.52 14.86 -2.12
C LYS A 22 -5.01 15.53 -0.83
N ILE A 23 -3.80 16.07 -0.86
CA ILE A 23 -3.19 16.73 0.31
C ILE A 23 -3.61 18.19 0.42
N THR A 24 -3.76 18.91 -0.69
CA THR A 24 -3.93 20.37 -0.70
C THR A 24 -5.23 20.84 -1.36
N GLY A 25 -5.98 19.95 -1.99
CA GLY A 25 -7.12 20.31 -2.84
C GLY A 25 -6.75 21.03 -4.15
N LYS A 26 -5.45 21.28 -4.41
CA LYS A 26 -4.98 22.06 -5.55
C LYS A 26 -4.54 21.16 -6.70
N THR A 27 -4.68 21.67 -7.92
CA THR A 27 -4.12 21.08 -9.14
C THR A 27 -3.04 22.00 -9.69
N PHE A 28 -2.11 21.42 -10.43
CA PHE A 28 -0.94 22.09 -11.02
C PHE A 28 -0.92 21.84 -12.52
N ASN A 29 -0.49 22.81 -13.31
CA ASN A 29 -0.51 22.74 -14.77
C ASN A 29 0.79 22.16 -15.35
N SER A 30 1.86 22.23 -14.59
CA SER A 30 3.18 21.71 -14.98
C SER A 30 3.93 21.10 -13.81
N ALA A 31 4.97 20.31 -14.11
CA ALA A 31 5.82 19.71 -13.09
C ALA A 31 6.62 20.75 -12.29
N ASP A 32 6.93 21.88 -12.90
CA ASP A 32 7.71 22.96 -12.26
C ASP A 32 6.90 23.73 -11.20
N GLU A 33 5.57 23.61 -11.26
CA GLU A 33 4.67 24.21 -10.26
C GLU A 33 4.55 23.39 -8.97
N PHE A 34 5.01 22.14 -8.96
CA PHE A 34 4.94 21.32 -7.74
C PHE A 34 5.87 21.88 -6.66
N PRO A 35 5.32 22.23 -5.50
CA PRO A 35 6.15 22.65 -4.38
C PRO A 35 6.97 21.46 -3.85
N TYR A 36 8.16 21.74 -3.34
CA TYR A 36 8.98 20.72 -2.66
C TYR A 36 8.27 20.17 -1.41
N SER A 37 7.61 21.04 -0.68
CA SER A 37 6.81 20.70 0.50
C SER A 37 5.64 21.64 0.64
N VAL A 38 4.60 21.20 1.33
CA VAL A 38 3.42 22.03 1.67
C VAL A 38 3.04 21.80 3.12
N VAL A 39 2.43 22.82 3.70
CA VAL A 39 1.69 22.64 4.93
C VAL A 39 0.34 22.03 4.55
N ALA A 40 0.02 20.88 5.13
CA ALA A 40 -1.26 20.24 4.90
C ALA A 40 -2.39 21.12 5.48
N ASP A 41 -3.53 21.14 4.79
CA ASP A 41 -4.71 21.89 5.21
C ASP A 41 -5.40 21.29 6.44
N ARG A 42 -5.08 20.03 6.76
CA ARG A 42 -5.60 19.28 7.89
C ARG A 42 -4.58 18.22 8.37
N LYS A 43 -4.87 17.64 9.51
CA LYS A 43 -4.11 16.46 9.97
C LYS A 43 -4.52 15.23 9.15
N PHE A 44 -3.53 14.49 8.69
CA PHE A 44 -3.71 13.22 7.99
C PHE A 44 -3.52 12.06 8.96
N GLY A 45 -4.50 11.17 9.01
CA GLY A 45 -4.41 9.90 9.71
C GLY A 45 -3.84 8.79 8.81
N VAL A 46 -3.69 7.60 9.38
CA VAL A 46 -3.17 6.42 8.68
C VAL A 46 -4.05 6.07 7.47
N ASP A 47 -5.36 6.11 7.63
CA ASP A 47 -6.29 5.78 6.56
C ASP A 47 -6.27 6.80 5.42
N ASP A 48 -6.05 8.08 5.72
CA ASP A 48 -5.85 9.09 4.68
C ASP A 48 -4.61 8.79 3.82
N VAL A 49 -3.51 8.40 4.46
CA VAL A 49 -2.27 8.04 3.74
C VAL A 49 -2.48 6.78 2.90
N LYS A 50 -3.13 5.76 3.45
CA LYS A 50 -3.50 4.56 2.71
C LYS A 50 -4.38 4.89 1.50
N ASP A 51 -5.36 5.79 1.66
CA ASP A 51 -6.27 6.20 0.58
C ASP A 51 -5.54 7.01 -0.51
N ILE A 52 -4.51 7.78 -0.16
CA ILE A 52 -3.63 8.40 -1.16
C ILE A 52 -2.88 7.32 -1.95
N LEU A 53 -2.27 6.36 -1.26
CA LEU A 53 -1.49 5.29 -1.89
C LEU A 53 -2.35 4.33 -2.73
N ARG A 54 -3.63 4.19 -2.39
CA ARG A 54 -4.62 3.41 -3.15
C ARG A 54 -5.13 4.11 -4.40
N SER A 55 -4.82 5.38 -4.59
CA SER A 55 -5.34 6.12 -5.74
C SER A 55 -4.89 5.51 -7.04
N ASP A 56 -5.84 5.14 -7.84
CA ASP A 56 -5.61 4.67 -9.21
C ASP A 56 -5.97 5.77 -10.24
N SER A 57 -5.82 5.47 -11.51
CA SER A 57 -6.10 6.41 -12.58
C SER A 57 -7.57 6.84 -12.70
N LYS A 58 -8.50 6.18 -12.01
CA LYS A 58 -9.93 6.56 -12.02
C LYS A 58 -10.23 7.77 -11.18
N ASP A 59 -9.46 7.97 -10.13
CA ASP A 59 -9.75 9.03 -9.16
C ASP A 59 -9.64 10.42 -9.78
N ASP A 60 -8.90 10.54 -10.89
CA ASP A 60 -8.59 11.84 -11.48
C ASP A 60 -8.63 11.95 -13.00
N VAL A 61 -8.62 10.87 -13.73
CA VAL A 61 -8.53 10.90 -15.17
C VAL A 61 -9.62 10.07 -15.82
N ALA A 62 -10.69 10.73 -16.12
CA ALA A 62 -11.55 10.47 -17.27
C ALA A 62 -11.73 9.02 -17.75
N LYS A 63 -12.97 8.64 -17.78
CA LYS A 63 -13.66 7.99 -18.92
C LYS A 63 -12.78 7.11 -19.80
N GLY A 64 -12.62 5.87 -19.45
CA GLY A 64 -11.97 4.86 -20.26
C GLY A 64 -11.65 3.63 -19.44
N ASP A 65 -11.16 2.63 -20.06
CA ASP A 65 -10.65 1.43 -19.42
C ASP A 65 -9.42 1.79 -18.55
N TRP A 66 -9.69 2.13 -17.31
CA TRP A 66 -8.70 2.60 -16.36
C TRP A 66 -7.58 1.59 -16.12
N TYR A 67 -7.90 0.33 -16.25
CA TYR A 67 -6.95 -0.75 -16.02
C TYR A 67 -5.89 -0.81 -17.11
N HIS A 68 -6.30 -0.59 -18.34
CA HIS A 68 -5.44 -0.59 -19.50
C HIS A 68 -4.93 0.80 -19.89
N THR A 69 -5.53 1.86 -19.40
CA THR A 69 -5.05 3.22 -19.64
C THR A 69 -3.80 3.55 -18.83
N LYS A 70 -2.76 2.78 -19.05
CA LYS A 70 -1.37 3.22 -18.92
C LYS A 70 -0.93 3.71 -17.55
N GLY A 71 -1.63 3.28 -16.48
CA GLY A 71 -1.08 3.31 -15.14
C GLY A 71 -0.65 4.67 -14.61
N PHE A 72 -1.47 5.69 -14.78
CA PHE A 72 -1.17 7.04 -14.28
C PHE A 72 -1.47 7.22 -12.79
N GLY A 73 -2.12 6.26 -12.15
CA GLY A 73 -2.39 6.28 -10.72
C GLY A 73 -1.16 6.03 -9.84
N ILE A 74 -1.30 6.26 -8.54
CA ILE A 74 -0.29 5.90 -7.54
C ILE A 74 -0.27 4.38 -7.38
N SER A 75 -1.44 3.77 -7.19
CA SER A 75 -1.61 2.32 -7.28
C SER A 75 -1.67 1.89 -8.73
N ARG A 76 -0.86 0.92 -9.10
CA ARG A 76 -0.62 0.52 -10.49
C ARG A 76 -0.60 -0.98 -10.65
N PRO A 77 -0.86 -1.51 -11.86
CA PRO A 77 -0.70 -2.93 -12.16
C PRO A 77 0.68 -3.50 -11.81
N THR A 78 1.71 -2.64 -11.85
CA THR A 78 3.09 -3.01 -11.53
C THR A 78 3.51 -2.66 -10.10
N THR A 79 2.58 -2.24 -9.24
CA THR A 79 2.89 -2.03 -7.82
C THR A 79 3.05 -3.38 -7.12
N HIS A 80 4.21 -3.63 -6.55
CA HIS A 80 4.52 -4.89 -5.87
C HIS A 80 4.17 -4.84 -4.39
N GLU A 81 4.33 -3.67 -3.78
CA GLU A 81 4.03 -3.47 -2.36
C GLU A 81 3.76 -2.00 -2.06
N SER A 82 3.11 -1.77 -0.93
CA SER A 82 2.97 -0.45 -0.33
C SER A 82 3.02 -0.56 1.18
N VAL A 83 3.69 0.39 1.83
CA VAL A 83 3.87 0.39 3.28
C VAL A 83 3.58 1.76 3.85
N VAL A 84 2.86 1.79 4.98
CA VAL A 84 2.64 2.99 5.79
C VAL A 84 3.18 2.73 7.19
N TYR A 85 4.18 3.49 7.60
CA TYR A 85 4.71 3.41 8.97
C TYR A 85 3.99 4.39 9.89
N VAL A 86 3.62 3.90 11.06
CA VAL A 86 3.12 4.72 12.18
C VAL A 86 4.18 4.69 13.26
N MET A 87 4.80 5.84 13.47
CA MET A 87 5.83 6.00 14.49
C MET A 87 5.19 6.12 15.86
N ASP A 88 5.85 5.58 16.87
CA ASP A 88 5.47 5.67 18.27
C ASP A 88 6.71 6.01 19.11
N GLU A 89 6.54 6.67 20.24
CA GLU A 89 7.64 6.99 21.17
C GLU A 89 8.27 5.71 21.72
N ASN A 90 7.46 4.68 21.98
CA ASN A 90 7.97 3.37 22.31
C ASN A 90 8.19 2.56 21.00
N PRO A 91 9.43 2.23 20.66
CA PRO A 91 9.74 1.53 19.40
C PRO A 91 9.01 0.19 19.21
N LEU A 92 8.64 -0.49 20.30
CA LEU A 92 7.90 -1.75 20.23
C LEU A 92 6.48 -1.57 19.67
N PHE A 93 5.95 -0.35 19.70
CA PHE A 93 4.62 -0.02 19.19
C PHE A 93 4.63 0.63 17.81
N ILE A 94 5.79 0.73 17.18
CA ILE A 94 5.88 1.13 15.77
C ILE A 94 5.13 0.10 14.93
N GLN A 95 4.23 0.58 14.08
CA GLN A 95 3.45 -0.25 13.16
C GLN A 95 3.90 -0.02 11.72
N ALA A 96 3.91 -1.10 10.94
CA ALA A 96 4.02 -1.04 9.49
C ALA A 96 2.73 -1.65 8.90
N TYR A 97 1.87 -0.81 8.36
CA TYR A 97 0.74 -1.30 7.56
C TYR A 97 1.26 -1.63 6.17
N LYS A 98 1.33 -2.91 5.87
CA LYS A 98 1.87 -3.41 4.61
C LYS A 98 0.80 -4.10 3.79
N THR A 99 0.79 -3.83 2.50
CA THR A 99 0.09 -4.63 1.51
C THR A 99 1.07 -5.08 0.44
N LEU A 100 0.85 -6.27 -0.08
CA LEU A 100 1.55 -6.81 -1.23
C LEU A 100 0.64 -6.68 -2.46
N ALA A 101 1.23 -6.63 -3.64
CA ALA A 101 0.56 -6.30 -4.89
C ALA A 101 -0.06 -4.88 -4.87
N ARG A 102 -1.17 -4.69 -5.55
CA ARG A 102 -1.79 -3.37 -5.77
C ARG A 102 -2.60 -2.90 -4.56
N PRO A 103 -2.24 -1.80 -3.91
CA PRO A 103 -2.94 -1.34 -2.70
C PRO A 103 -4.40 -0.95 -2.93
N SER A 104 -4.81 -0.66 -4.17
CA SER A 104 -6.21 -0.44 -4.53
C SER A 104 -7.08 -1.70 -4.45
N GLU A 105 -6.46 -2.88 -4.47
CA GLU A 105 -7.13 -4.17 -4.64
C GLU A 105 -6.85 -5.14 -3.49
N THR A 106 -5.96 -4.76 -2.58
CA THR A 106 -5.53 -5.60 -1.47
C THR A 106 -5.57 -4.86 -0.13
N PRO A 107 -5.86 -5.57 0.98
CA PRO A 107 -5.90 -4.96 2.30
C PRO A 107 -4.50 -4.64 2.82
N TYR A 108 -4.37 -3.58 3.62
CA TYR A 108 -3.19 -3.35 4.44
C TYR A 108 -3.28 -4.17 5.72
N VAL A 109 -2.24 -4.94 5.99
CA VAL A 109 -2.10 -5.74 7.20
C VAL A 109 -1.08 -5.10 8.12
N PRO A 110 -1.39 -4.89 9.41
CA PRO A 110 -0.45 -4.33 10.37
C PRO A 110 0.61 -5.35 10.76
N LEU A 111 1.83 -4.89 10.78
CA LEU A 111 3.01 -5.61 11.27
C LEU A 111 3.66 -4.76 12.36
N TYR A 112 4.29 -5.43 13.33
CA TYR A 112 5.09 -4.81 14.37
C TYR A 112 6.56 -5.17 14.15
N PRO A 113 7.33 -4.36 13.39
CA PRO A 113 8.67 -4.73 12.93
C PRO A 113 9.66 -5.02 14.05
N LEU A 114 9.46 -4.42 15.21
CA LEU A 114 10.35 -4.57 16.38
C LEU A 114 9.80 -5.51 17.45
N ALA A 115 8.57 -5.99 17.30
CA ALA A 115 8.03 -7.02 18.19
C ALA A 115 8.51 -8.40 17.73
N LYS A 116 9.04 -9.18 18.67
CA LYS A 116 9.42 -10.56 18.36
C LYS A 116 8.15 -11.41 18.24
N PRO A 117 7.86 -11.99 17.07
CA PRO A 117 6.70 -12.86 16.93
C PRO A 117 6.87 -14.12 17.77
N ALA A 118 5.80 -14.56 18.42
CA ALA A 118 5.79 -15.80 19.19
C ALA A 118 6.05 -17.03 18.28
N LYS A 119 5.64 -16.94 17.03
CA LYS A 119 5.89 -17.94 15.99
C LYS A 119 5.98 -17.25 14.63
N ALA A 120 7.13 -17.30 14.00
CA ALA A 120 7.32 -16.82 12.62
C ALA A 120 6.89 -17.94 11.66
N THR A 121 5.59 -18.11 11.43
CA THR A 121 5.09 -19.20 10.58
C THR A 121 4.89 -18.80 9.13
N ALA A 122 4.82 -17.52 8.84
CA ALA A 122 4.48 -17.02 7.50
C ALA A 122 5.62 -16.28 6.80
N PHE A 123 6.75 -16.06 7.46
CA PHE A 123 7.87 -15.31 6.92
C PHE A 123 9.16 -16.10 7.05
N LEU A 124 9.97 -16.03 6.01
CA LEU A 124 11.29 -16.61 6.00
C LEU A 124 12.21 -15.87 6.99
N THR A 125 13.17 -16.59 7.55
CA THR A 125 14.29 -15.94 8.24
C THR A 125 15.07 -15.07 7.26
N TRP A 126 15.86 -14.12 7.77
CA TRP A 126 16.72 -13.29 6.93
C TRP A 126 17.66 -14.13 6.05
N GLU A 127 18.22 -15.20 6.61
CA GLU A 127 19.12 -16.11 5.89
C GLU A 127 18.39 -16.82 4.75
N GLU A 128 17.22 -17.37 5.00
CA GLU A 128 16.40 -18.03 3.99
C GLU A 128 15.94 -17.07 2.92
N ALA A 129 15.48 -15.87 3.31
CA ALA A 129 15.06 -14.83 2.39
C ALA A 129 16.20 -14.37 1.48
N THR A 130 17.41 -14.17 2.06
CA THR A 130 18.60 -13.79 1.30
C THR A 130 19.00 -14.89 0.31
N LYS A 131 18.99 -16.14 0.75
CA LYS A 131 19.30 -17.28 -0.11
C LYS A 131 18.30 -17.40 -1.26
N GLN A 132 17.02 -17.25 -1.00
CA GLN A 132 15.99 -17.28 -2.06
C GLN A 132 16.11 -16.09 -3.01
N HIS A 133 16.42 -14.90 -2.52
CA HIS A 133 16.55 -13.71 -3.36
C HIS A 133 17.71 -13.83 -4.36
N PHE A 134 18.87 -14.27 -3.91
CA PHE A 134 20.08 -14.32 -4.76
C PHE A 134 20.32 -15.66 -5.45
N HIS A 135 19.72 -16.73 -4.95
CA HIS A 135 19.89 -18.09 -5.44
C HIS A 135 18.54 -18.79 -5.59
N ALA A 136 17.53 -18.05 -6.11
CA ALA A 136 16.20 -18.60 -6.30
C ALA A 136 16.24 -19.81 -7.23
N LYS A 137 15.63 -20.89 -6.78
CA LYS A 137 15.43 -22.08 -7.60
C LYS A 137 14.17 -21.89 -8.46
N PRO A 138 14.05 -22.58 -9.61
CA PRO A 138 12.84 -22.53 -10.43
C PRO A 138 11.56 -22.79 -9.62
N GLU A 139 11.60 -23.71 -8.67
CA GLU A 139 10.48 -24.08 -7.81
C GLU A 139 10.01 -22.93 -6.91
N SER A 140 10.89 -21.96 -6.60
CA SER A 140 10.56 -20.78 -5.79
C SER A 140 9.56 -19.85 -6.48
N PHE A 141 9.35 -20.00 -7.79
CA PHE A 141 8.38 -19.24 -8.58
C PHE A 141 7.04 -19.97 -8.74
N SER A 142 6.94 -21.19 -8.19
CA SER A 142 5.71 -21.95 -8.20
C SER A 142 4.71 -21.41 -7.18
N TYR A 143 3.43 -21.54 -7.51
CA TYR A 143 2.36 -21.19 -6.59
C TYR A 143 2.46 -22.05 -5.32
N ASP A 144 2.39 -21.38 -4.18
CA ASP A 144 2.32 -22.01 -2.87
C ASP A 144 1.27 -21.27 -2.03
N ALA A 145 0.21 -21.99 -1.66
CA ALA A 145 -0.93 -21.43 -0.92
C ALA A 145 -0.55 -20.97 0.49
N ASP A 146 0.51 -21.52 1.06
CA ASP A 146 0.97 -21.19 2.42
C ASP A 146 1.78 -19.88 2.44
N TRP A 147 2.14 -19.34 1.28
CA TRP A 147 2.85 -18.08 1.21
C TRP A 147 1.89 -16.89 1.09
N PRO A 148 1.90 -15.96 2.05
CA PRO A 148 0.98 -14.82 2.06
C PRO A 148 0.98 -13.99 0.78
N VAL A 149 2.11 -13.87 0.09
CA VAL A 149 2.21 -13.13 -1.18
C VAL A 149 1.24 -13.64 -2.23
N TRP A 150 1.01 -14.96 -2.29
CA TRP A 150 0.07 -15.54 -3.26
C TRP A 150 -1.38 -15.21 -2.93
N ALA A 151 -1.73 -15.12 -1.64
CA ALA A 151 -3.06 -14.66 -1.24
C ALA A 151 -3.32 -13.22 -1.72
N PHE A 152 -2.35 -12.32 -1.58
CA PHE A 152 -2.47 -10.95 -2.09
C PHE A 152 -2.55 -10.90 -3.62
N ILE A 153 -1.69 -11.65 -4.32
CA ILE A 153 -1.71 -11.72 -5.78
C ILE A 153 -3.05 -12.26 -6.28
N ASN A 154 -3.56 -13.33 -5.68
CA ASN A 154 -4.86 -13.91 -6.04
C ASN A 154 -6.01 -12.93 -5.78
N THR A 155 -6.00 -12.21 -4.67
CA THR A 155 -6.99 -11.17 -4.38
C THR A 155 -6.95 -10.09 -5.44
N ALA A 156 -5.77 -9.56 -5.75
CA ALA A 156 -5.61 -8.54 -6.77
C ALA A 156 -6.07 -9.00 -8.15
N ASN A 157 -5.71 -10.21 -8.54
CA ASN A 157 -6.13 -10.79 -9.83
C ASN A 157 -7.65 -11.02 -9.88
N SER A 158 -8.25 -11.48 -8.78
CA SER A 158 -9.70 -11.66 -8.70
C SER A 158 -10.45 -10.33 -8.88
N VAL A 159 -9.96 -9.27 -8.26
CA VAL A 159 -10.53 -7.91 -8.42
C VAL A 159 -10.37 -7.43 -9.86
N GLU A 160 -9.25 -7.72 -10.50
CA GLU A 160 -9.01 -7.42 -11.90
C GLU A 160 -10.01 -8.11 -12.83
N TYR A 161 -10.19 -9.41 -12.68
CA TYR A 161 -11.17 -10.17 -13.46
C TYR A 161 -12.61 -9.73 -13.22
N MET A 162 -12.89 -9.16 -12.04
CA MET A 162 -14.20 -8.63 -11.66
C MET A 162 -14.33 -7.13 -11.92
N HIS A 163 -13.56 -6.60 -12.84
CA HIS A 163 -13.47 -5.20 -13.17
C HIS A 163 -14.81 -4.44 -13.30
N PRO A 164 -15.89 -4.96 -13.91
CA PRO A 164 -17.18 -4.27 -13.93
C PRO A 164 -17.75 -4.00 -12.53
N ALA A 165 -17.41 -4.84 -11.56
CA ALA A 165 -17.84 -4.72 -10.17
C ALA A 165 -16.81 -4.00 -9.27
N TYR A 166 -15.74 -3.47 -9.82
CA TYR A 166 -14.60 -2.96 -9.08
C TYR A 166 -14.96 -1.96 -7.96
N LYS A 167 -15.85 -1.02 -8.19
CA LYS A 167 -16.26 -0.07 -7.15
C LYS A 167 -16.86 -0.75 -5.93
N LYS A 168 -17.57 -1.85 -6.14
CA LYS A 168 -18.10 -2.68 -5.06
C LYS A 168 -16.97 -3.42 -4.35
N ASN A 169 -16.10 -4.04 -5.11
CA ASN A 169 -14.98 -4.82 -4.59
C ASN A 169 -13.98 -3.95 -3.79
N PHE A 170 -13.76 -2.71 -4.20
CA PHE A 170 -12.93 -1.79 -3.45
C PHE A 170 -13.49 -1.49 -2.05
N ARG A 171 -14.81 -1.36 -1.92
CA ARG A 171 -15.46 -1.21 -0.62
C ARG A 171 -15.31 -2.48 0.22
N GLU A 172 -15.41 -3.63 -0.40
CA GLU A 172 -15.23 -4.93 0.25
C GLU A 172 -13.80 -5.13 0.74
N VAL A 173 -12.79 -4.72 -0.03
CA VAL A 173 -11.38 -4.72 0.40
C VAL A 173 -11.17 -3.84 1.64
N LYS A 174 -11.76 -2.64 1.67
CA LYS A 174 -11.68 -1.75 2.85
C LYS A 174 -12.44 -2.32 4.06
N SER A 175 -13.58 -2.98 3.83
CA SER A 175 -14.33 -3.64 4.89
C SER A 175 -13.53 -4.81 5.47
N LEU A 176 -12.99 -5.65 4.62
CA LEU A 176 -12.12 -6.76 5.02
C LEU A 176 -10.90 -6.26 5.80
N GLU A 177 -10.25 -5.21 5.33
CA GLU A 177 -9.13 -4.60 6.04
C GLU A 177 -9.51 -4.16 7.45
N LYS A 178 -10.67 -3.53 7.60
CA LYS A 178 -11.17 -3.11 8.91
C LYS A 178 -11.43 -4.29 9.83
N GLU A 179 -12.03 -5.34 9.31
CA GLU A 179 -12.29 -6.58 10.06
C GLU A 179 -11.00 -7.27 10.50
N LEU A 180 -10.02 -7.38 9.61
CA LEU A 180 -8.71 -7.99 9.91
C LEU A 180 -7.92 -7.17 10.94
N ASN A 181 -8.04 -5.85 10.91
CA ASN A 181 -7.24 -4.97 11.76
C ASN A 181 -7.89 -4.69 13.12
N ALA A 182 -9.19 -4.93 13.29
CA ALA A 182 -9.90 -4.63 14.52
C ALA A 182 -9.33 -5.38 15.75
N PRO A 183 -9.13 -6.70 15.74
CA PRO A 183 -8.56 -7.44 16.87
C PRO A 183 -7.15 -6.92 17.24
N ILE A 184 -6.32 -6.68 16.22
CA ILE A 184 -4.94 -6.23 16.40
C ILE A 184 -4.90 -4.83 17.04
N SER A 185 -5.84 -3.96 16.68
CA SER A 185 -5.97 -2.63 17.26
C SER A 185 -6.34 -2.67 18.75
N GLU A 186 -7.21 -3.59 19.15
CA GLU A 186 -7.57 -3.79 20.56
C GLU A 186 -6.42 -4.39 21.37
N GLU A 187 -5.69 -5.36 20.80
CA GLU A 187 -4.50 -5.93 21.43
C GLU A 187 -3.41 -4.87 21.64
N LEU A 188 -3.17 -4.01 20.65
CA LEU A 188 -2.22 -2.90 20.76
C LEU A 188 -2.61 -1.93 21.86
N LYS A 189 -3.89 -1.58 21.95
CA LYS A 189 -4.41 -0.70 23.00
C LYS A 189 -4.13 -1.29 24.38
N THR A 190 -4.46 -2.56 24.58
CA THR A 190 -4.20 -3.28 25.83
C THR A 190 -2.70 -3.32 26.14
N ALA A 191 -1.85 -3.62 25.16
CA ALA A 191 -0.41 -3.64 25.36
C ALA A 191 0.16 -2.28 25.75
N LYS A 192 -0.34 -1.19 25.17
CA LYS A 192 0.05 0.18 25.53
C LYS A 192 -0.40 0.57 26.94
N GLU A 193 -1.57 0.11 27.38
CA GLU A 193 -2.04 0.33 28.74
C GLU A 193 -1.16 -0.43 29.77
N LEU A 194 -0.84 -1.68 29.48
CA LEU A 194 0.06 -2.47 30.34
C LEU A 194 1.48 -1.87 30.44
N ALA A 195 2.00 -1.35 29.35
CA ALA A 195 3.32 -0.72 29.34
C ALA A 195 3.40 0.59 30.13
N LYS A 196 2.28 1.19 30.53
CA LYS A 196 2.25 2.36 31.42
C LYS A 196 2.35 2.00 32.88
N ILE A 197 2.10 0.75 33.22
CA ILE A 197 2.06 0.24 34.59
C ILE A 197 3.39 -0.41 34.97
N SER A 198 4.18 -0.79 33.99
CA SER A 198 5.52 -1.38 34.15
C SER A 198 6.62 -0.33 34.17
#